data_57f43c9b5888602967057c6a6b4986a3
#
_entry.id   57f43c9b5888602967057c6a6b4986a3
#
_cell.length_a   1.000
_cell.length_b   1.000
_cell.length_c   1.000
_cell.angle_alpha   90.00
_cell.angle_beta   90.00
_cell.angle_gamma   90.00
#
_symmetry.space_group_name_H-M   'P 1'
#
loop_
_entity.id
_entity.type
_entity.pdbx_description
1 polymer ?
#
loop_
_entity_poly.entity_id
_entity_poly.type
_entity_poly.pdbx_seq_one_letter_code
_entity_poly.pdbx_strand_id
1 'polypeptide(L)'
;MSIGNRVFMKRPMPEQGLLDEFSRIPAANIADTMGRSCAMNPRIKLMSGADKIMVGPALTVKTRAGDNLFIHQALDMALPGDIIVVSNDEDDTRALMGEVMFTYAQYQRKLG
;
A
#
# COMPACT_ATOMS: atom_id res chain seq x y z
N MET A 1 -26.59 -9.41 4.55
CA MET A 1 -25.91 -10.38 3.65
C MET A 1 -24.42 -10.16 3.75
N SER A 2 -23.68 -11.17 4.18
CA SER A 2 -22.23 -11.06 4.19
C SER A 2 -21.70 -11.20 2.76
N ILE A 3 -20.91 -10.24 2.35
CA ILE A 3 -20.11 -10.38 1.13
C ILE A 3 -18.93 -11.26 1.50
N GLY A 4 -18.81 -12.43 0.87
CA GLY A 4 -17.70 -13.33 1.12
C GLY A 4 -16.33 -12.70 0.82
N ASN A 5 -15.28 -13.34 1.27
CA ASN A 5 -13.91 -12.92 0.99
C ASN A 5 -13.65 -12.90 -0.52
N ARG A 6 -12.97 -11.87 -0.99
CA ARG A 6 -12.67 -11.68 -2.41
C ARG A 6 -11.19 -11.43 -2.61
N VAL A 7 -10.62 -12.12 -3.59
CA VAL A 7 -9.25 -11.90 -4.05
C VAL A 7 -9.28 -11.67 -5.56
N PHE A 8 -8.84 -10.49 -5.98
CA PHE A 8 -8.76 -10.12 -7.39
C PHE A 8 -7.35 -10.43 -7.89
N MET A 9 -7.21 -11.48 -8.68
CA MET A 9 -5.92 -11.97 -9.18
C MET A 9 -5.33 -11.11 -10.30
N LYS A 10 -6.15 -10.26 -10.91
CA LYS A 10 -5.70 -9.35 -11.98
C LYS A 10 -5.92 -7.91 -11.55
N ARG A 11 -4.96 -7.07 -11.84
CA ARG A 11 -5.03 -5.63 -11.61
C ARG A 11 -4.36 -4.88 -12.76
N PRO A 12 -4.80 -3.66 -13.06
CA PRO A 12 -4.08 -2.81 -14.01
C PRO A 12 -2.70 -2.47 -13.45
N MET A 13 -1.68 -2.52 -14.30
CA MET A 13 -0.31 -2.18 -13.93
C MET A 13 0.10 -0.92 -14.67
N PRO A 14 0.63 0.11 -13.99
CA PRO A 14 1.16 1.30 -14.65
C PRO A 14 2.45 0.96 -15.41
N GLU A 15 2.70 1.70 -16.48
CA GLU A 15 3.97 1.65 -17.18
C GLU A 15 5.11 2.21 -16.31
N GLN A 16 6.31 1.65 -16.45
CA GLN A 16 7.48 2.08 -15.67
C GLN A 16 7.81 3.57 -15.91
N GLY A 17 7.68 4.06 -17.14
CA GLY A 17 7.89 5.48 -17.46
C GLY A 17 6.99 6.42 -16.66
N LEU A 18 5.74 6.03 -16.43
CA LEU A 18 4.80 6.79 -15.60
C LEU A 18 5.24 6.82 -14.13
N LEU A 19 5.69 5.70 -13.61
CA LEU A 19 6.23 5.64 -12.23
C LEU A 19 7.45 6.53 -12.07
N ASP A 20 8.34 6.54 -13.06
CA ASP A 20 9.55 7.39 -13.06
C ASP A 20 9.20 8.89 -13.07
N GLU A 21 8.16 9.27 -13.81
CA GLU A 21 7.66 10.65 -13.81
C GLU A 21 7.06 11.01 -12.44
N PHE A 22 6.22 10.17 -11.86
CA PHE A 22 5.63 10.39 -10.54
C PHE A 22 6.68 10.52 -9.44
N SER A 23 7.80 9.83 -9.55
CA SER A 23 8.89 9.91 -8.56
C SER A 23 9.52 11.30 -8.45
N ARG A 24 9.32 12.16 -9.46
CA ARG A 24 9.88 13.52 -9.55
C ARG A 24 8.88 14.60 -9.14
N ILE A 25 7.63 14.26 -8.91
CA ILE A 25 6.57 15.22 -8.61
C ILE A 25 6.24 15.16 -7.12
N PRO A 26 6.24 16.30 -6.40
CA PRO A 26 5.81 16.32 -5.01
C PRO A 26 4.37 15.82 -4.87
N ALA A 27 4.12 14.97 -3.87
CA ALA A 27 2.80 14.38 -3.64
C ALA A 27 1.69 15.43 -3.45
N ALA A 28 2.03 16.60 -2.87
CA ALA A 28 1.08 17.70 -2.71
C ALA A 28 0.59 18.24 -4.07
N ASN A 29 1.48 18.36 -5.05
CA ASN A 29 1.12 18.82 -6.39
C ASN A 29 0.22 17.80 -7.10
N ILE A 30 0.49 16.52 -6.92
CA ILE A 30 -0.36 15.44 -7.43
C ILE A 30 -1.76 15.54 -6.81
N ALA A 31 -1.85 15.69 -5.49
CA ALA A 31 -3.13 15.84 -4.79
C ALA A 31 -3.92 17.05 -5.27
N ASP A 32 -3.27 18.17 -5.55
CA ASP A 32 -3.91 19.38 -6.07
C ASP A 32 -4.55 19.14 -7.45
N THR A 33 -3.86 18.44 -8.34
CA THR A 33 -4.41 18.11 -9.67
C THR A 33 -5.56 17.11 -9.61
N MET A 34 -5.67 16.35 -8.54
CA MET A 34 -6.76 15.40 -8.28
C MET A 34 -7.91 16.03 -7.46
N GLY A 35 -8.01 17.35 -7.41
CA GLY A 35 -9.06 18.06 -6.67
C GLY A 35 -8.97 17.89 -5.15
N ARG A 36 -7.83 17.47 -4.62
CA ARG A 36 -7.57 17.25 -3.20
C ARG A 36 -8.46 16.18 -2.55
N SER A 37 -9.07 15.30 -3.35
CA SER A 37 -10.02 14.30 -2.88
C SER A 37 -9.40 12.92 -2.60
N CYS A 38 -8.16 12.71 -3.02
CA CYS A 38 -7.51 11.39 -3.02
C CYS A 38 -6.31 11.29 -2.08
N ALA A 39 -6.09 12.29 -1.22
CA ALA A 39 -5.02 12.22 -0.24
C ALA A 39 -5.36 11.24 0.88
N MET A 40 -4.36 10.52 1.35
CA MET A 40 -4.50 9.63 2.50
C MET A 40 -4.74 10.45 3.78
N ASN A 41 -5.32 9.80 4.78
CA ASN A 41 -5.56 10.43 6.07
C ASN A 41 -4.23 10.94 6.69
N PRO A 42 -4.19 12.20 7.19
CA PRO A 42 -2.97 12.76 7.78
C PRO A 42 -2.51 12.07 9.07
N ARG A 43 -3.30 11.16 9.63
CA ARG A 43 -2.86 10.29 10.72
C ARG A 43 -1.82 9.25 10.29
N ILE A 44 -1.74 8.96 8.98
CA ILE A 44 -0.68 8.10 8.45
C ILE A 44 0.65 8.83 8.56
N LYS A 45 1.58 8.25 9.29
CA LYS A 45 2.89 8.84 9.58
C LYS A 45 4.00 7.97 9.03
N LEU A 46 5.10 8.63 8.63
CA LEU A 46 6.32 7.93 8.29
C LEU A 46 6.89 7.27 9.56
N MET A 47 6.94 5.95 9.56
CA MET A 47 7.44 5.14 10.69
C MET A 47 8.83 4.55 10.44
N SER A 48 9.35 4.70 9.22
CA SER A 48 10.70 4.28 8.86
C SER A 48 11.62 5.49 8.74
N GLY A 49 12.93 5.28 8.93
CA GLY A 49 13.94 6.31 8.72
C GLY A 49 14.37 6.47 7.26
N ALA A 50 13.53 6.10 6.30
CA ALA A 50 13.90 6.15 4.90
C ALA A 50 13.80 7.56 4.33
N ASP A 51 14.87 8.02 3.69
CA ASP A 51 14.93 9.30 2.97
C ASP A 51 14.47 9.18 1.51
N LYS A 52 13.73 8.12 1.18
CA LYS A 52 13.33 7.83 -0.20
C LYS A 52 11.87 8.14 -0.42
N ILE A 53 11.56 8.68 -1.58
CA ILE A 53 10.19 8.79 -2.06
C ILE A 53 9.69 7.39 -2.41
N MET A 54 8.54 7.00 -1.84
CA MET A 54 7.88 5.75 -2.12
C MET A 54 6.96 5.93 -3.34
N VAL A 55 7.27 5.28 -4.44
CA VAL A 55 6.49 5.27 -5.68
C VAL A 55 6.42 3.85 -6.23
N GLY A 56 5.24 3.39 -6.55
CA GLY A 56 5.06 2.06 -7.13
C GLY A 56 3.59 1.73 -7.37
N PRO A 57 3.32 0.62 -8.06
CA PRO A 57 1.95 0.13 -8.22
C PRO A 57 1.32 -0.19 -6.88
N ALA A 58 0.12 0.31 -6.64
CA ALA A 58 -0.60 0.02 -5.40
C ALA A 58 -1.24 -1.38 -5.46
N LEU A 59 -0.93 -2.21 -4.48
CA LEU A 59 -1.66 -3.44 -4.19
C LEU A 59 -2.56 -3.17 -2.98
N THR A 60 -3.83 -2.99 -3.23
CA THR A 60 -4.78 -2.54 -2.21
C THR A 60 -5.41 -3.70 -1.46
N VAL A 61 -5.51 -3.56 -0.15
CA VAL A 61 -6.12 -4.53 0.75
C VAL A 61 -7.18 -3.84 1.59
N LYS A 62 -8.38 -4.42 1.63
CA LYS A 62 -9.40 -4.05 2.60
C LYS A 62 -9.59 -5.18 3.59
N THR A 63 -9.43 -4.90 4.86
CA THR A 63 -9.54 -5.87 5.93
C THR A 63 -10.30 -5.29 7.13
N ARG A 64 -10.73 -6.15 8.03
CA ARG A 64 -11.30 -5.73 9.31
C ARG A 64 -10.19 -5.29 10.27
N ALA A 65 -10.58 -4.51 11.26
CA ALA A 65 -9.69 -4.13 12.36
C ALA A 65 -9.04 -5.36 13.01
N GLY A 66 -7.71 -5.37 13.09
CA GLY A 66 -6.93 -6.44 13.70
C GLY A 66 -6.80 -7.74 12.91
N ASP A 67 -7.33 -7.80 11.68
CA ASP A 67 -7.26 -8.99 10.82
C ASP A 67 -6.21 -8.79 9.72
N ASN A 68 -5.21 -9.65 9.67
CA ASN A 68 -4.12 -9.56 8.69
C ASN A 68 -4.12 -10.68 7.63
N LEU A 69 -5.17 -11.49 7.56
CA LEU A 69 -5.24 -12.61 6.59
C LEU A 69 -5.03 -12.13 5.16
N PHE A 70 -5.73 -11.07 4.74
CA PHE A 70 -5.60 -10.53 3.39
C PHE A 70 -4.29 -9.80 3.16
N ILE A 71 -3.63 -9.32 4.21
CA ILE A 71 -2.27 -8.76 4.08
C ILE A 71 -1.28 -9.87 3.75
N HIS A 72 -1.38 -11.04 4.39
CA HIS A 72 -0.59 -12.22 4.02
C HIS A 72 -0.84 -12.62 2.57
N GLN A 73 -2.10 -12.65 2.14
CA GLN A 73 -2.44 -12.95 0.74
C GLN A 73 -1.84 -11.91 -0.22
N ALA A 74 -1.88 -10.63 0.13
CA ALA A 74 -1.28 -9.57 -0.67
C ALA A 74 0.24 -9.72 -0.77
N LEU A 75 0.91 -10.08 0.32
CA LEU A 75 2.35 -10.34 0.31
C LEU A 75 2.71 -11.47 -0.66
N ASP A 76 1.89 -12.52 -0.72
CA ASP A 76 2.11 -13.64 -1.65
C ASP A 76 1.86 -13.24 -3.11
N MET A 77 0.95 -12.32 -3.36
CA MET A 77 0.61 -11.84 -4.71
C MET A 77 1.52 -10.70 -5.19
N ALA A 78 2.21 -10.02 -4.30
CA ALA A 78 2.97 -8.82 -4.61
C ALA A 78 4.13 -9.10 -5.57
N LEU A 79 4.34 -8.17 -6.48
CA LEU A 79 5.48 -8.14 -7.38
C LEU A 79 6.55 -7.16 -6.87
N PRO A 80 7.82 -7.33 -7.25
CA PRO A 80 8.86 -6.37 -6.87
C PRO A 80 8.48 -4.93 -7.24
N GLY A 81 8.65 -4.01 -6.30
CA GLY A 81 8.30 -2.60 -6.46
C GLY A 81 6.86 -2.24 -6.11
N ASP A 82 6.01 -3.21 -5.84
CA ASP A 82 4.63 -2.95 -5.37
C ASP A 82 4.62 -2.26 -4.01
N ILE A 83 3.59 -1.47 -3.80
CA ILE A 83 3.31 -0.84 -2.52
C ILE A 83 1.98 -1.39 -1.99
N ILE A 84 2.01 -2.04 -0.83
CA ILE A 84 0.79 -2.54 -0.21
C ILE A 84 0.11 -1.41 0.56
N VAL A 85 -1.13 -1.11 0.18
CA VAL A 85 -1.96 -0.08 0.82
C VAL A 85 -3.14 -0.75 1.51
N VAL A 86 -3.21 -0.61 2.83
CA VAL A 86 -4.20 -1.33 3.65
C VAL A 86 -5.23 -0.36 4.22
N SER A 87 -6.51 -0.71 4.07
CA SER A 87 -7.64 -0.08 4.77
C SER A 87 -8.23 -1.08 5.77
N ASN A 88 -8.32 -0.69 7.03
CA ASN A 88 -8.74 -1.55 8.15
C ASN A 88 -9.89 -0.95 8.97
N ASP A 89 -10.84 -0.32 8.31
CA ASP A 89 -11.98 0.38 8.95
C ASP A 89 -11.54 1.51 9.91
N GLU A 90 -10.41 2.16 9.60
CA GLU A 90 -9.84 3.28 10.38
C GLU A 90 -9.43 2.93 11.82
N ASP A 91 -9.28 1.64 12.13
CA ASP A 91 -8.80 1.21 13.46
C ASP A 91 -7.30 1.52 13.61
N ASP A 92 -6.95 2.25 14.65
CA ASP A 92 -5.57 2.59 15.02
C ASP A 92 -5.13 1.93 16.35
N THR A 93 -5.94 1.00 16.86
CA THR A 93 -5.70 0.37 18.17
C THR A 93 -5.03 -0.99 18.07
N ARG A 94 -5.00 -1.59 16.87
CA ARG A 94 -4.47 -2.95 16.65
C ARG A 94 -3.43 -2.96 15.54
N ALA A 95 -2.28 -3.54 15.83
CA ALA A 95 -1.26 -3.76 14.82
C ALA A 95 -1.71 -4.85 13.83
N LEU A 96 -1.46 -4.62 12.54
CA LEU A 96 -1.75 -5.57 11.47
C LEU A 96 -0.50 -6.31 10.99
N MET A 97 0.66 -5.68 11.10
CA MET A 97 1.93 -6.23 10.66
C MET A 97 2.98 -6.10 11.76
N GLY A 98 3.89 -7.04 11.80
CA GLY A 98 5.05 -7.04 12.69
C GLY A 98 6.35 -7.18 11.91
N GLU A 99 7.47 -7.21 12.63
CA GLU A 99 8.82 -7.23 12.07
C GLU A 99 9.04 -8.39 11.08
N VAL A 100 8.52 -9.58 11.36
CA VAL A 100 8.64 -10.74 10.46
C VAL A 100 7.99 -10.47 9.12
N MET A 101 6.79 -9.89 9.11
CA MET A 101 6.09 -9.54 7.88
C MET A 101 6.80 -8.43 7.11
N PHE A 102 7.32 -7.42 7.79
CA PHE A 102 8.12 -6.35 7.15
C PHE A 102 9.40 -6.90 6.55
N THR A 103 10.08 -7.79 7.24
CA THR A 103 11.29 -8.46 6.74
C THR A 103 10.96 -9.30 5.50
N TYR A 104 9.88 -10.06 5.54
CA TYR A 104 9.42 -10.83 4.37
C TYR A 104 9.10 -9.92 3.19
N ALA A 105 8.34 -8.84 3.41
CA ALA A 105 8.00 -7.88 2.37
C ALA A 105 9.24 -7.27 1.72
N GLN A 106 10.18 -6.84 2.51
CA GLN A 106 11.37 -6.12 2.04
C GLN A 106 12.36 -7.06 1.33
N TYR A 107 12.71 -8.17 1.94
CA TYR A 107 13.81 -9.02 1.45
C TYR A 107 13.36 -10.14 0.52
N GLN A 108 12.21 -10.73 0.76
CA GLN A 108 11.70 -11.82 -0.07
C GLN A 108 10.86 -11.31 -1.24
N ARG A 109 10.02 -10.32 -1.00
CA ARG A 109 9.10 -9.79 -2.03
C ARG A 109 9.61 -8.51 -2.69
N LYS A 110 10.64 -7.88 -2.16
CA LYS A 110 11.27 -6.65 -2.68
C LYS A 110 10.26 -5.53 -2.93
N LEU A 111 9.38 -5.33 -1.96
CA LEU A 111 8.37 -4.28 -2.01
C LEU A 111 8.99 -2.90 -1.79
N GLY A 112 8.30 -1.87 -2.32
CA GLY A 112 8.68 -0.47 -2.20
C GLY A 112 8.43 0.13 -0.80
#